data_d858502b4933350154096f28abd6b148
#
_entry.id   d858502b4933350154096f28abd6b148
#
_cell.length_a   1.000
_cell.length_b   1.000
_cell.length_c   1.000
_cell.angle_alpha   90.00
_cell.angle_beta   90.00
_cell.angle_gamma   90.00
#
_symmetry.space_group_name_H-M   'P 1'
#
loop_
_entity.id
_entity.type
_entity.pdbx_description
1 polymer ?
#
loop_
_entity_poly.entity_id
_entity_poly.type
_entity_poly.pdbx_seq_one_letter_code
_entity_poly.pdbx_strand_id
1 'polypeptide(L)'
;MATDRLINLILLFFAYAFLGWCIEVTLKYFQFHRFINRGFLTGPWLPIYGSGAALITVVIKGLAPLEFSVGTTFAVSFLLCGFLEYMTSYVLEKRFHARWWDYSQKPMNLHGRVWIGNLILFGLGGVVIVDLINPLLLRLSEHMSLPLREIMALFLSVVFVADYVMSHFVLKLVKTSVELSEADDTEAISKEVRLLLSDRSVFHRRFADAYPEVIYKTERIAKRMEEIQVEMERLRQEAEERVVQMRQEVAENLEPTRSVKNEIIEKQDALIGMLYREEDASPETQKIKREVESKKAVLLKRRALFPKL
;
A
#
# COMPACT_ATOMS: atom_id res chain seq x y z
N MET A 1 24.86 35.04 -1.36
CA MET A 1 24.18 34.13 -2.30
C MET A 1 24.04 32.68 -1.75
N ALA A 2 25.09 31.95 -1.38
CA ALA A 2 24.96 30.58 -0.86
C ALA A 2 24.22 30.54 0.49
N THR A 3 24.60 31.39 1.44
CA THR A 3 23.98 31.56 2.77
C THR A 3 22.51 31.89 2.65
N ASP A 4 22.15 32.78 1.77
CA ASP A 4 20.78 33.22 1.54
C ASP A 4 19.89 32.09 0.97
N ARG A 5 20.43 31.28 0.06
CA ARG A 5 19.75 30.06 -0.43
C ARG A 5 19.53 29.04 0.69
N LEU A 6 20.51 28.85 1.57
CA LEU A 6 20.38 27.92 2.69
C LEU A 6 19.33 28.40 3.68
N ILE A 7 19.29 29.67 4.03
CA ILE A 7 18.30 30.27 4.93
C ILE A 7 16.89 30.07 4.35
N ASN A 8 16.69 30.38 3.06
CA ASN A 8 15.41 30.19 2.41
C ASN A 8 14.99 28.71 2.39
N LEU A 9 15.92 27.77 2.19
CA LEU A 9 15.63 26.34 2.24
C LEU A 9 15.22 25.87 3.64
N ILE A 10 15.86 26.40 4.69
CA ILE A 10 15.49 26.14 6.10
C ILE A 10 14.09 26.67 6.38
N LEU A 11 13.79 27.91 5.96
CA LEU A 11 12.46 28.49 6.15
C LEU A 11 11.37 27.74 5.37
N LEU A 12 11.67 27.30 4.13
CA LEU A 12 10.78 26.43 3.36
C LEU A 12 10.53 25.10 4.08
N PHE A 13 11.58 24.45 4.62
CA PHE A 13 11.43 23.23 5.41
C PHE A 13 10.43 23.43 6.54
N PHE A 14 10.56 24.47 7.35
CA PHE A 14 9.65 24.74 8.46
C PHE A 14 8.23 25.10 7.99
N ALA A 15 8.11 25.88 6.94
CA ALA A 15 6.80 26.23 6.37
C ALA A 15 6.04 24.97 5.93
N TYR A 16 6.71 24.06 5.20
CA TYR A 16 6.09 22.82 4.73
C TYR A 16 5.90 21.79 5.85
N ALA A 17 6.80 21.74 6.83
CA ALA A 17 6.61 20.90 8.01
C ALA A 17 5.38 21.32 8.82
N PHE A 18 5.12 22.61 8.91
CA PHE A 18 3.92 23.17 9.56
C PHE A 18 2.66 22.92 8.70
N LEU A 19 2.70 23.21 7.38
CA LEU A 19 1.57 22.95 6.49
C LEU A 19 1.19 21.46 6.47
N GLY A 20 2.17 20.57 6.41
CA GLY A 20 1.94 19.14 6.50
C GLY A 20 1.30 18.73 7.84
N TRP A 21 1.72 19.33 8.94
CA TRP A 21 1.09 19.14 10.24
C TRP A 21 -0.37 19.62 10.23
N CYS A 22 -0.67 20.78 9.68
CA CYS A 22 -2.04 21.27 9.53
C CYS A 22 -2.92 20.30 8.73
N ILE A 23 -2.41 19.79 7.60
CA ILE A 23 -3.13 18.81 6.77
C ILE A 23 -3.43 17.54 7.57
N GLU A 24 -2.43 16.95 8.20
CA GLU A 24 -2.60 15.71 8.97
C GLU A 24 -3.54 15.86 10.17
N VAL A 25 -3.43 16.95 10.91
CA VAL A 25 -4.32 17.24 12.04
C VAL A 25 -5.76 17.42 11.55
N THR A 26 -5.94 18.11 10.43
CA THR A 26 -7.26 18.32 9.83
C THR A 26 -7.87 17.01 9.36
N LEU A 27 -7.12 16.17 8.65
CA LEU A 27 -7.58 14.86 8.21
C LEU A 27 -7.98 13.96 9.39
N LYS A 28 -7.16 13.95 10.45
CA LYS A 28 -7.45 13.17 11.65
C LYS A 28 -8.60 13.75 12.47
N TYR A 29 -8.79 15.05 12.46
CA TYR A 29 -9.97 15.67 13.07
C TYR A 29 -11.27 15.17 12.40
N PHE A 30 -11.33 15.14 11.07
CA PHE A 30 -12.48 14.60 10.37
C PHE A 30 -12.67 13.09 10.58
N GLN A 31 -11.58 12.34 10.73
CA GLN A 31 -11.65 10.88 10.96
C GLN A 31 -12.12 10.53 12.38
N PHE A 32 -11.62 11.24 13.41
CA PHE A 32 -11.81 10.86 14.82
C PHE A 32 -12.68 11.85 15.60
N HIS A 33 -13.14 12.95 15.00
CA HIS A 33 -13.92 14.04 15.62
C HIS A 33 -13.27 14.62 16.88
N ARG A 34 -11.94 14.57 16.96
CA ARG A 34 -11.14 15.16 18.04
C ARG A 34 -9.81 15.70 17.52
N PHE A 35 -9.28 16.70 18.22
CA PHE A 35 -7.95 17.21 17.92
C PHE A 35 -6.89 16.16 18.27
N ILE A 36 -6.05 15.77 17.28
CA ILE A 36 -4.94 14.85 17.43
C ILE A 36 -3.69 15.56 16.92
N ASN A 37 -2.77 15.90 17.82
CA ASN A 37 -1.49 16.46 17.42
C ASN A 37 -0.62 15.37 16.79
N ARG A 38 -0.56 15.37 15.45
CA ARG A 38 0.18 14.35 14.67
C ARG A 38 1.68 14.59 14.68
N GLY A 39 2.43 13.52 14.53
CA GLY A 39 3.87 13.51 14.52
C GLY A 39 4.47 13.07 15.85
N PHE A 40 5.68 12.55 15.82
CA PHE A 40 6.42 12.17 17.03
C PHE A 40 6.98 13.39 17.79
N LEU A 41 7.13 14.52 17.09
CA LEU A 41 7.54 15.79 17.68
C LEU A 41 6.37 16.46 18.41
N THR A 42 6.67 17.21 19.46
CA THR A 42 5.65 17.89 20.27
C THR A 42 5.11 19.13 19.58
N GLY A 43 5.96 19.86 18.87
CA GLY A 43 5.59 21.06 18.11
C GLY A 43 4.77 20.76 16.85
N PRO A 44 4.23 21.82 16.24
CA PRO A 44 3.35 21.72 15.06
C PRO A 44 4.16 21.54 13.76
N TRP A 45 4.93 20.49 13.66
CA TRP A 45 5.73 20.18 12.48
C TRP A 45 5.84 18.69 12.20
N LEU A 46 5.79 18.37 10.92
CA LEU A 46 6.05 17.03 10.38
C LEU A 46 7.29 17.08 9.48
N PRO A 47 8.46 16.63 9.96
CA PRO A 47 9.72 16.72 9.23
C PRO A 47 9.71 16.06 7.85
N ILE A 48 8.93 15.00 7.68
CA ILE A 48 8.81 14.28 6.40
C ILE A 48 8.26 15.20 5.29
N TYR A 49 7.27 16.06 5.60
CA TYR A 49 6.71 17.02 4.64
C TYR A 49 7.72 18.12 4.32
N GLY A 50 8.37 18.68 5.35
CA GLY A 50 9.43 19.68 5.17
C GLY A 50 10.61 19.14 4.36
N SER A 51 11.06 17.93 4.66
CA SER A 51 12.16 17.27 3.94
C SER A 51 11.78 16.95 2.50
N GLY A 52 10.55 16.46 2.25
CA GLY A 52 10.07 16.17 0.91
C GLY A 52 10.03 17.43 0.03
N ALA A 53 9.42 18.50 0.54
CA ALA A 53 9.36 19.78 -0.18
C ALA A 53 10.73 20.41 -0.43
N ALA A 54 11.63 20.36 0.56
CA ALA A 54 13.00 20.83 0.43
C ALA A 54 13.77 20.03 -0.64
N LEU A 55 13.68 18.70 -0.62
CA LEU A 55 14.31 17.82 -1.61
C LEU A 55 13.80 18.08 -3.02
N ILE A 56 12.47 18.14 -3.21
CA ILE A 56 11.88 18.49 -4.50
C ILE A 56 12.42 19.84 -4.99
N THR A 57 12.42 20.85 -4.13
CA THR A 57 12.90 22.20 -4.46
C THR A 57 14.37 22.19 -4.89
N VAL A 58 15.23 21.47 -4.16
CA VAL A 58 16.67 21.36 -4.47
C VAL A 58 16.88 20.63 -5.79
N VAL A 59 16.20 19.49 -5.98
CA VAL A 59 16.37 18.68 -7.20
C VAL A 59 15.85 19.43 -8.42
N ILE A 60 14.66 20.00 -8.36
CA ILE A 60 14.09 20.76 -9.49
C ILE A 60 14.95 21.99 -9.82
N LYS A 61 15.41 22.76 -8.81
CA LYS A 61 16.32 23.91 -9.06
C LYS A 61 17.71 23.49 -9.49
N GLY A 62 18.23 22.38 -8.98
CA GLY A 62 19.55 21.84 -9.34
C GLY A 62 19.61 21.33 -10.78
N LEU A 63 18.48 20.85 -11.28
CA LEU A 63 18.31 20.38 -12.66
C LEU A 63 17.79 21.48 -13.61
N ALA A 64 17.69 22.71 -13.15
CA ALA A 64 17.08 23.85 -13.85
C ALA A 64 17.62 24.16 -15.27
N PRO A 65 18.76 23.66 -15.77
CA PRO A 65 19.09 23.73 -17.19
C PRO A 65 18.16 22.91 -18.10
N LEU A 66 17.43 21.97 -17.53
CA LEU A 66 16.40 21.19 -18.21
C LEU A 66 15.06 21.89 -17.93
N GLU A 67 14.36 22.34 -18.95
CA GLU A 67 12.99 22.87 -18.80
C GLU A 67 12.09 21.77 -18.22
N PHE A 68 11.72 21.91 -16.95
CA PHE A 68 10.85 20.96 -16.29
C PHE A 68 9.40 21.21 -16.70
N SER A 69 8.86 20.24 -17.42
CA SER A 69 7.41 20.19 -17.64
C SER A 69 6.69 19.80 -16.34
N VAL A 70 5.42 20.11 -16.22
CA VAL A 70 4.54 19.66 -15.12
C VAL A 70 4.64 18.14 -14.91
N GLY A 71 4.73 17.37 -16.01
CA GLY A 71 4.90 15.93 -15.96
C GLY A 71 6.22 15.49 -15.34
N THR A 72 7.31 16.17 -15.61
CA THR A 72 8.62 15.89 -15.01
C THR A 72 8.62 16.22 -13.52
N THR A 73 8.06 17.38 -13.13
CA THR A 73 7.89 17.76 -11.71
C THR A 73 7.06 16.73 -10.96
N PHE A 74 5.96 16.27 -11.56
CA PHE A 74 5.13 15.19 -11.01
C PHE A 74 5.96 13.92 -10.81
N ALA A 75 6.67 13.44 -11.84
CA ALA A 75 7.42 12.18 -11.78
C ALA A 75 8.56 12.23 -10.74
N VAL A 76 9.30 13.34 -10.71
CA VAL A 76 10.36 13.55 -9.72
C VAL A 76 9.79 13.58 -8.30
N SER A 77 8.71 14.28 -8.06
CA SER A 77 8.05 14.38 -6.76
C SER A 77 7.48 13.02 -6.31
N PHE A 78 6.83 12.30 -7.22
CA PHE A 78 6.32 10.94 -7.01
C PHE A 78 7.44 9.99 -6.53
N LEU A 79 8.58 9.98 -7.22
CA LEU A 79 9.70 9.09 -6.89
C LEU A 79 10.42 9.52 -5.61
N LEU A 80 10.74 10.80 -5.46
CA LEU A 80 11.48 11.31 -4.30
C LEU A 80 10.67 11.15 -3.01
N CYS A 81 9.40 11.54 -3.00
CA CYS A 81 8.57 11.41 -1.82
C CYS A 81 8.25 9.94 -1.51
N GLY A 82 8.06 9.10 -2.53
CA GLY A 82 7.91 7.67 -2.35
C GLY A 82 9.13 7.01 -1.70
N PHE A 83 10.32 7.36 -2.17
CA PHE A 83 11.57 6.93 -1.55
C PHE A 83 11.70 7.43 -0.11
N LEU A 84 11.39 8.70 0.13
CA LEU A 84 11.45 9.29 1.47
C LEU A 84 10.44 8.62 2.43
N GLU A 85 9.21 8.38 1.99
CA GLU A 85 8.18 7.69 2.78
C GLU A 85 8.60 6.26 3.12
N TYR A 86 9.10 5.52 2.12
CA TYR A 86 9.60 4.15 2.32
C TYR A 86 10.76 4.11 3.31
N MET A 87 11.79 4.95 3.11
CA MET A 87 12.97 5.00 3.98
C MET A 87 12.61 5.43 5.39
N THR A 88 11.75 6.43 5.55
CA THR A 88 11.27 6.87 6.88
C THR A 88 10.57 5.73 7.60
N SER A 89 9.63 5.04 6.95
CA SER A 89 8.94 3.89 7.54
C SER A 89 9.92 2.78 7.92
N TYR A 90 10.86 2.45 7.02
CA TYR A 90 11.86 1.40 7.25
C TYR A 90 12.77 1.72 8.46
N VAL A 91 13.32 2.93 8.51
CA VAL A 91 14.23 3.35 9.58
C VAL A 91 13.51 3.41 10.94
N LEU A 92 12.29 3.97 10.96
CA LEU A 92 11.51 4.08 12.19
C LEU A 92 11.12 2.69 12.72
N GLU A 93 10.69 1.77 11.86
CA GLU A 93 10.36 0.40 12.27
C GLU A 93 11.60 -0.34 12.79
N LYS A 94 12.75 -0.22 12.11
CA LYS A 94 14.01 -0.83 12.55
C LYS A 94 14.52 -0.25 13.88
N ARG A 95 14.37 1.07 14.09
CA ARG A 95 14.94 1.75 15.25
C ARG A 95 14.07 1.67 16.48
N PHE A 96 12.75 1.71 16.33
CA PHE A 96 11.79 1.82 17.43
C PHE A 96 10.85 0.65 17.56
N HIS A 97 11.00 -0.41 16.74
CA HIS A 97 10.10 -1.58 16.71
C HIS A 97 8.61 -1.21 16.56
N ALA A 98 8.34 -0.07 15.93
CA ALA A 98 7.01 0.48 15.75
C ALA A 98 6.78 0.90 14.30
N ARG A 99 5.66 0.47 13.72
CA ARG A 99 5.20 0.88 12.40
C ARG A 99 4.14 1.96 12.56
N TRP A 100 4.43 3.18 12.12
CA TRP A 100 3.56 4.36 12.29
C TRP A 100 2.36 4.37 11.35
N TRP A 101 2.49 3.73 10.18
CA TRP A 101 1.42 3.52 9.22
C TRP A 101 1.62 2.20 8.50
N ASP A 102 0.52 1.57 8.09
CA ASP A 102 0.54 0.31 7.36
C ASP A 102 -0.48 0.32 6.23
N TYR A 103 0.01 0.19 5.00
CA TYR A 103 -0.79 0.12 3.79
C TYR A 103 -0.92 -1.31 3.25
N SER A 104 -0.64 -2.33 4.04
CA SER A 104 -0.68 -3.75 3.59
C SER A 104 -2.04 -4.15 3.01
N GLN A 105 -3.12 -3.53 3.49
CA GLN A 105 -4.49 -3.76 3.01
C GLN A 105 -4.85 -2.94 1.75
N LYS A 106 -3.96 -2.06 1.28
CA LYS A 106 -4.21 -1.24 0.10
C LYS A 106 -3.66 -1.91 -1.15
N PRO A 107 -4.36 -1.85 -2.30
CA PRO A 107 -3.85 -2.40 -3.55
C PRO A 107 -2.58 -1.66 -4.00
N MET A 108 -1.66 -2.35 -4.69
CA MET A 108 -0.42 -1.78 -5.20
C MET A 108 0.41 -1.05 -4.12
N ASN A 109 0.51 -1.66 -2.94
CA ASN A 109 1.42 -1.20 -1.91
C ASN A 109 2.80 -1.87 -2.06
N LEU A 110 3.84 -1.21 -1.56
CA LEU A 110 5.19 -1.75 -1.47
C LEU A 110 5.53 -2.03 -0.01
N HIS A 111 5.50 -3.33 0.37
CA HIS A 111 5.76 -3.83 1.73
C HIS A 111 4.89 -3.18 2.82
N GLY A 112 3.68 -2.69 2.47
CA GLY A 112 2.81 -1.93 3.37
C GLY A 112 3.37 -0.57 3.79
N ARG A 113 4.53 -0.13 3.26
CA ARG A 113 5.20 1.12 3.64
C ARG A 113 4.79 2.30 2.80
N VAL A 114 4.50 2.05 1.53
CA VAL A 114 4.11 3.03 0.52
C VAL A 114 2.94 2.49 -0.28
N TRP A 115 2.03 3.35 -0.68
CA TRP A 115 0.87 3.01 -1.49
C TRP A 115 0.75 3.94 -2.70
N ILE A 116 0.42 3.37 -3.86
CA ILE A 116 0.33 4.11 -5.13
C ILE A 116 -0.56 5.37 -5.04
N GLY A 117 -1.66 5.33 -4.28
CA GLY A 117 -2.52 6.48 -4.10
C GLY A 117 -1.81 7.66 -3.42
N ASN A 118 -0.98 7.40 -2.39
CA ASN A 118 -0.17 8.44 -1.77
C ASN A 118 0.90 8.97 -2.73
N LEU A 119 1.52 8.09 -3.53
CA LEU A 119 2.51 8.50 -4.51
C LEU A 119 1.94 9.45 -5.55
N ILE A 120 0.72 9.21 -6.02
CA ILE A 120 0.01 10.10 -6.93
C ILE A 120 -0.23 11.46 -6.26
N LEU A 121 -0.70 11.46 -5.01
CA LEU A 121 -0.91 12.69 -4.24
C LEU A 121 0.40 13.46 -4.02
N PHE A 122 1.51 12.77 -3.77
CA PHE A 122 2.83 13.41 -3.66
C PHE A 122 3.31 13.98 -4.99
N GLY A 123 3.07 13.30 -6.11
CA GLY A 123 3.35 13.83 -7.44
C GLY A 123 2.58 15.13 -7.71
N LEU A 124 1.27 15.14 -7.48
CA LEU A 124 0.42 16.31 -7.60
C LEU A 124 0.81 17.42 -6.62
N GLY A 125 1.06 17.06 -5.35
CA GLY A 125 1.52 17.97 -4.32
C GLY A 125 2.84 18.63 -4.69
N GLY A 126 3.77 17.90 -5.30
CA GLY A 126 5.04 18.44 -5.78
C GLY A 126 4.89 19.49 -6.86
N VAL A 127 3.95 19.28 -7.79
CA VAL A 127 3.62 20.30 -8.80
C VAL A 127 3.09 21.58 -8.11
N VAL A 128 2.15 21.43 -7.18
CA VAL A 128 1.59 22.57 -6.42
C VAL A 128 2.69 23.27 -5.60
N ILE A 129 3.60 22.52 -5.00
CA ILE A 129 4.75 23.04 -4.25
C ILE A 129 5.64 23.89 -5.17
N VAL A 130 6.05 23.36 -6.31
CA VAL A 130 7.03 24.01 -7.19
C VAL A 130 6.43 25.20 -7.92
N ASP A 131 5.22 25.06 -8.47
CA ASP A 131 4.65 26.04 -9.39
C ASP A 131 3.83 27.12 -8.67
N LEU A 132 3.29 26.82 -7.48
CA LEU A 132 2.39 27.73 -6.78
C LEU A 132 2.94 28.19 -5.43
N ILE A 133 3.26 27.24 -4.53
CA ILE A 133 3.55 27.58 -3.12
C ILE A 133 4.98 28.13 -2.97
N ASN A 134 5.98 27.52 -3.62
CA ASN A 134 7.37 27.99 -3.55
C ASN A 134 7.52 29.45 -4.03
N PRO A 135 6.97 29.85 -5.18
CA PRO A 135 7.02 31.25 -5.60
C PRO A 135 6.39 32.20 -4.60
N LEU A 136 5.26 31.82 -3.99
CA LEU A 136 4.58 32.61 -2.97
C LEU A 136 5.43 32.77 -1.71
N LEU A 137 5.94 31.67 -1.15
CA LEU A 137 6.75 31.68 0.08
C LEU A 137 8.09 32.39 -0.13
N LEU A 138 8.71 32.24 -1.29
CA LEU A 138 9.96 32.94 -1.61
C LEU A 138 9.74 34.45 -1.75
N ARG A 139 8.67 34.89 -2.43
CA ARG A 139 8.30 36.31 -2.49
C ARG A 139 8.05 36.88 -1.09
N LEU A 140 7.32 36.15 -0.24
CA LEU A 140 7.09 36.57 1.14
C LEU A 140 8.42 36.70 1.91
N SER A 141 9.34 35.74 1.74
CA SER A 141 10.69 35.80 2.30
C SER A 141 11.50 37.01 1.81
N GLU A 142 11.39 37.37 0.54
CA GLU A 142 12.09 38.53 -0.03
C GLU A 142 11.64 39.88 0.54
N HIS A 143 10.41 39.98 1.04
CA HIS A 143 9.92 41.17 1.74
C HIS A 143 10.50 41.30 3.17
N MET A 144 11.14 40.26 3.67
CA MET A 144 11.78 40.27 4.98
C MET A 144 13.26 40.65 4.86
N SER A 145 13.78 41.45 5.80
CA SER A 145 15.20 41.75 5.82
C SER A 145 16.03 40.47 6.09
N LEU A 146 17.24 40.42 5.52
CA LEU A 146 18.11 39.28 5.68
C LEU A 146 18.36 38.91 7.18
N PRO A 147 18.68 39.88 8.09
CA PRO A 147 18.83 39.56 9.49
C PRO A 147 17.58 38.95 10.12
N LEU A 148 16.39 39.37 9.75
CA LEU A 148 15.15 38.78 10.26
C LEU A 148 14.99 37.34 9.83
N ARG A 149 15.28 37.02 8.57
CA ARG A 149 15.26 35.62 8.05
C ARG A 149 16.27 34.73 8.76
N GLU A 150 17.48 35.25 9.02
CA GLU A 150 18.53 34.55 9.78
C GLU A 150 18.09 34.24 11.22
N ILE A 151 17.54 35.23 11.92
CA ILE A 151 17.05 35.07 13.28
C ILE A 151 15.90 34.05 13.32
N MET A 152 14.94 34.14 12.38
CA MET A 152 13.84 33.19 12.30
C MET A 152 14.31 31.75 12.02
N ALA A 153 15.22 31.57 11.05
CA ALA A 153 15.77 30.27 10.70
C ALA A 153 16.52 29.67 11.89
N LEU A 154 17.33 30.47 12.57
CA LEU A 154 18.07 30.04 13.77
C LEU A 154 17.12 29.68 14.90
N PHE A 155 16.16 30.55 15.23
CA PHE A 155 15.18 30.32 16.29
C PHE A 155 14.39 29.03 16.07
N LEU A 156 13.81 28.87 14.85
CA LEU A 156 13.05 27.67 14.51
C LEU A 156 13.91 26.40 14.57
N SER A 157 15.18 26.49 14.12
CA SER A 157 16.12 25.37 14.19
C SER A 157 16.44 24.97 15.63
N VAL A 158 16.67 25.94 16.51
CA VAL A 158 16.94 25.68 17.93
C VAL A 158 15.74 25.04 18.62
N VAL A 159 14.53 25.59 18.40
CA VAL A 159 13.30 25.05 18.97
C VAL A 159 13.03 23.63 18.43
N PHE A 160 13.25 23.40 17.15
CA PHE A 160 13.11 22.09 16.50
C PHE A 160 14.06 21.06 17.07
N VAL A 161 15.35 21.41 17.25
CA VAL A 161 16.35 20.52 17.84
C VAL A 161 16.00 20.19 19.30
N ALA A 162 15.57 21.17 20.08
CA ALA A 162 15.13 20.95 21.46
C ALA A 162 13.92 20.00 21.52
N ASP A 163 12.92 20.21 20.67
CA ASP A 163 11.75 19.33 20.57
C ASP A 163 12.15 17.92 20.09
N TYR A 164 13.05 17.81 19.13
CA TYR A 164 13.57 16.53 18.63
C TYR A 164 14.25 15.74 19.76
N VAL A 165 15.11 16.39 20.55
CA VAL A 165 15.80 15.77 21.68
C VAL A 165 14.79 15.28 22.72
N MET A 166 13.82 16.13 23.10
CA MET A 166 12.78 15.74 24.05
C MET A 166 11.93 14.56 23.54
N SER A 167 11.49 14.64 22.29
CA SER A 167 10.68 13.59 21.67
C SER A 167 11.45 12.29 21.50
N HIS A 168 12.76 12.37 21.29
CA HIS A 168 13.63 11.18 21.21
C HIS A 168 13.67 10.40 22.53
N PHE A 169 13.68 11.08 23.67
CA PHE A 169 13.59 10.41 24.97
C PHE A 169 12.27 9.67 25.14
N VAL A 170 11.16 10.25 24.70
CA VAL A 170 9.84 9.57 24.71
C VAL A 170 9.86 8.32 23.84
N LEU A 171 10.40 8.42 22.62
CA LEU A 171 10.54 7.28 21.71
C LEU A 171 11.43 6.17 22.26
N LYS A 172 12.51 6.53 22.97
CA LYS A 172 13.38 5.56 23.63
C LYS A 172 12.64 4.81 24.73
N LEU A 173 11.80 5.50 25.51
CA LEU A 173 10.95 4.84 26.51
C LEU A 173 9.91 3.93 25.88
N VAL A 174 9.29 4.33 24.78
CA VAL A 174 8.39 3.46 24.00
C VAL A 174 9.11 2.20 23.58
N LYS A 175 10.30 2.33 22.97
CA LYS A 175 11.12 1.19 22.55
C LYS A 175 11.39 0.24 23.72
N THR A 176 11.88 0.77 24.85
CA THR A 176 12.17 -0.04 26.04
C THR A 176 10.90 -0.72 26.57
N SER A 177 9.75 -0.05 26.57
CA SER A 177 8.47 -0.65 26.99
C SER A 177 8.03 -1.78 26.07
N VAL A 178 8.24 -1.64 24.76
CA VAL A 178 7.97 -2.69 23.76
C VAL A 178 8.88 -3.90 23.96
N GLU A 179 10.18 -3.65 24.19
CA GLU A 179 11.19 -4.71 24.40
C GLU A 179 10.95 -5.49 25.71
N LEU A 180 10.44 -4.83 26.74
CA LEU A 180 10.15 -5.44 28.04
C LEU A 180 8.75 -6.05 28.12
N SER A 181 7.90 -5.87 27.12
CA SER A 181 6.56 -6.47 27.10
C SER A 181 6.65 -7.98 26.98
N GLU A 182 5.95 -8.69 27.86
CA GLU A 182 5.82 -10.14 27.86
C GLU A 182 4.64 -10.63 27.02
N ALA A 183 3.85 -9.72 26.46
CA ALA A 183 2.68 -10.05 25.66
C ALA A 183 3.05 -10.81 24.40
N ASP A 184 2.18 -11.76 24.02
CA ASP A 184 2.43 -12.69 22.90
C ASP A 184 1.88 -12.20 21.55
N ASP A 185 1.09 -11.13 21.56
CA ASP A 185 0.53 -10.56 20.35
C ASP A 185 0.70 -9.05 20.27
N THR A 186 0.59 -8.52 19.06
CA THR A 186 0.79 -7.08 18.77
C THR A 186 -0.27 -6.19 19.42
N GLU A 187 -1.49 -6.69 19.61
CA GLU A 187 -2.59 -5.92 20.20
C GLU A 187 -2.40 -5.79 21.71
N ALA A 188 -2.03 -6.88 22.38
CA ALA A 188 -1.73 -6.89 23.81
C ALA A 188 -0.53 -5.98 24.12
N ILE A 189 0.55 -6.05 23.33
CA ILE A 189 1.70 -5.12 23.45
C ILE A 189 1.24 -3.68 23.30
N SER A 190 0.45 -3.39 22.27
CA SER A 190 -0.03 -2.02 22.01
C SER A 190 -0.87 -1.49 23.18
N LYS A 191 -1.69 -2.33 23.79
CA LYS A 191 -2.50 -2.00 24.95
C LYS A 191 -1.64 -1.75 26.19
N GLU A 192 -0.67 -2.63 26.46
CA GLU A 192 0.26 -2.49 27.59
C GLU A 192 1.10 -1.21 27.46
N VAL A 193 1.71 -0.96 26.29
CA VAL A 193 2.51 0.23 26.03
C VAL A 193 1.67 1.49 26.19
N ARG A 194 0.42 1.51 25.71
CA ARG A 194 -0.50 2.64 25.89
C ARG A 194 -0.80 2.90 27.36
N LEU A 195 -1.07 1.87 28.15
CA LEU A 195 -1.31 2.00 29.59
C LEU A 195 -0.08 2.62 30.29
N LEU A 196 1.11 2.09 30.00
CA LEU A 196 2.36 2.61 30.57
C LEU A 196 2.63 4.07 30.17
N LEU A 197 2.31 4.46 28.92
CA LEU A 197 2.47 5.85 28.48
C LEU A 197 1.42 6.78 29.04
N SER A 198 0.18 6.32 29.23
CA SER A 198 -0.92 7.13 29.74
C SER A 198 -0.74 7.52 31.21
N ASP A 199 -0.04 6.70 32.00
CA ASP A 199 0.14 6.88 33.44
C ASP A 199 1.37 7.74 33.79
N ARG A 200 2.25 8.08 32.82
CA ARG A 200 3.49 8.80 33.12
C ARG A 200 3.36 10.32 33.04
N SER A 201 3.50 10.92 31.87
CA SER A 201 3.47 12.38 31.74
C SER A 201 2.60 12.81 30.55
N VAL A 202 2.27 14.12 30.50
CA VAL A 202 1.48 14.72 29.41
C VAL A 202 2.11 14.45 28.04
N PHE A 203 3.46 14.46 27.95
CA PHE A 203 4.18 14.17 26.69
C PHE A 203 4.01 12.71 26.23
N HIS A 204 4.05 11.77 27.17
CA HIS A 204 3.87 10.34 26.88
C HIS A 204 2.44 10.03 26.45
N ARG A 205 1.46 10.61 27.17
CA ARG A 205 0.03 10.49 26.82
C ARG A 205 -0.25 11.06 25.44
N ARG A 206 0.29 12.26 25.14
CA ARG A 206 0.17 12.87 23.84
C ARG A 206 0.70 11.95 22.72
N PHE A 207 1.84 11.29 22.93
CA PHE A 207 2.41 10.37 21.94
C PHE A 207 1.50 9.17 21.68
N ALA A 208 0.96 8.54 22.71
CA ALA A 208 0.00 7.45 22.61
C ALA A 208 -1.28 7.88 21.86
N ASP A 209 -1.74 9.12 22.12
CA ASP A 209 -2.92 9.70 21.46
C ASP A 209 -2.67 10.09 20.00
N ALA A 210 -1.43 10.50 19.66
CA ALA A 210 -1.05 10.92 18.32
C ALA A 210 -1.09 9.77 17.31
N TYR A 211 -0.86 8.54 17.77
CA TYR A 211 -0.77 7.36 16.94
C TYR A 211 -1.61 6.20 17.48
N PRO A 212 -2.95 6.31 17.40
CA PRO A 212 -3.83 5.24 17.86
C PRO A 212 -3.69 3.93 17.08
N GLU A 213 -3.13 4.00 15.87
CA GLU A 213 -3.01 2.89 14.92
C GLU A 213 -1.58 2.31 14.84
N VAL A 214 -0.65 2.74 15.73
CA VAL A 214 0.73 2.23 15.72
C VAL A 214 0.76 0.76 16.07
N ILE A 215 1.47 0.00 15.23
CA ILE A 215 1.73 -1.43 15.41
C ILE A 215 3.12 -1.59 16.02
N TYR A 216 3.19 -2.09 17.25
CA TYR A 216 4.44 -2.40 17.93
C TYR A 216 4.86 -3.85 17.62
N LYS A 217 6.14 -4.05 17.26
CA LYS A 217 6.70 -5.37 16.93
C LYS A 217 7.92 -5.64 17.80
N THR A 218 7.88 -6.71 18.58
CA THR A 218 9.08 -7.25 19.22
C THR A 218 9.82 -8.17 18.25
N GLU A 219 11.13 -8.41 18.49
CA GLU A 219 11.87 -9.42 17.72
C GLU A 219 11.25 -10.81 17.84
N ARG A 220 10.68 -11.12 19.00
CA ARG A 220 9.96 -12.37 19.26
C ARG A 220 8.72 -12.50 18.36
N ILE A 221 7.90 -11.44 18.27
CA ILE A 221 6.72 -11.41 17.39
C ILE A 221 7.15 -11.40 15.93
N ALA A 222 8.21 -10.68 15.56
CA ALA A 222 8.73 -10.69 14.20
C ALA A 222 9.13 -12.10 13.75
N LYS A 223 9.86 -12.86 14.59
CA LYS A 223 10.21 -14.26 14.33
C LYS A 223 8.96 -15.15 14.20
N ARG A 224 8.02 -15.03 15.13
CA ARG A 224 6.79 -15.80 15.09
C ARG A 224 5.93 -15.51 13.86
N MET A 225 5.87 -14.25 13.43
CA MET A 225 5.20 -13.88 12.16
C MET A 225 5.91 -14.45 10.94
N GLU A 226 7.25 -14.48 10.95
CA GLU A 226 8.04 -15.10 9.89
C GLU A 226 7.79 -16.63 9.83
N GLU A 227 7.77 -17.30 10.99
CA GLU A 227 7.44 -18.72 11.09
C GLU A 227 6.03 -19.02 10.59
N ILE A 228 5.04 -18.20 10.95
CA ILE A 228 3.66 -18.30 10.47
C ILE A 228 3.59 -18.08 8.96
N GLN A 229 4.33 -17.11 8.40
CA GLN A 229 4.36 -16.87 6.96
C GLN A 229 4.94 -18.07 6.20
N VAL A 230 6.04 -18.64 6.69
CA VAL A 230 6.65 -19.85 6.10
C VAL A 230 5.67 -21.02 6.14
N GLU A 231 5.00 -21.23 7.27
CA GLU A 231 4.01 -22.31 7.42
C GLU A 231 2.78 -22.09 6.52
N MET A 232 2.29 -20.85 6.41
CA MET A 232 1.19 -20.51 5.49
C MET A 232 1.57 -20.77 4.02
N GLU A 233 2.80 -20.43 3.62
CA GLU A 233 3.26 -20.68 2.25
C GLU A 233 3.38 -22.19 1.97
N ARG A 234 3.85 -22.98 2.95
CA ARG A 234 3.87 -24.43 2.87
C ARG A 234 2.46 -25.02 2.70
N LEU A 235 1.51 -24.59 3.54
CA LEU A 235 0.12 -25.04 3.45
C LEU A 235 -0.54 -24.65 2.12
N ARG A 236 -0.19 -23.49 1.60
CA ARG A 236 -0.66 -23.05 0.27
C ARG A 236 -0.13 -23.96 -0.84
N GLN A 237 1.16 -24.28 -0.82
CA GLN A 237 1.76 -25.20 -1.80
C GLN A 237 1.12 -26.59 -1.72
N GLU A 238 0.95 -27.13 -0.51
CA GLU A 238 0.26 -28.41 -0.30
C GLU A 238 -1.19 -28.38 -0.82
N ALA A 239 -1.90 -27.27 -0.63
CA ALA A 239 -3.26 -27.11 -1.14
C ALA A 239 -3.29 -27.03 -2.68
N GLU A 240 -2.35 -26.33 -3.29
CA GLU A 240 -2.22 -26.24 -4.76
C GLU A 240 -1.89 -27.61 -5.36
N GLU A 241 -0.98 -28.38 -4.75
CA GLU A 241 -0.66 -29.76 -5.16
C GLU A 241 -1.88 -30.68 -5.07
N ARG A 242 -2.65 -30.62 -3.99
CA ARG A 242 -3.90 -31.40 -3.84
C ARG A 242 -4.94 -31.04 -4.90
N VAL A 243 -5.06 -29.76 -5.24
CA VAL A 243 -5.97 -29.32 -6.32
C VAL A 243 -5.53 -29.87 -7.68
N VAL A 244 -4.22 -29.89 -7.96
CA VAL A 244 -3.67 -30.48 -9.17
C VAL A 244 -3.94 -31.99 -9.22
N GLN A 245 -3.66 -32.71 -8.12
CA GLN A 245 -3.94 -34.16 -8.01
C GLN A 245 -5.43 -34.47 -8.23
N MET A 246 -6.33 -33.74 -7.56
CA MET A 246 -7.78 -33.93 -7.75
C MET A 246 -8.20 -33.66 -9.21
N ARG A 247 -7.61 -32.66 -9.87
CA ARG A 247 -7.90 -32.41 -11.29
C ARG A 247 -7.44 -33.55 -12.20
N GLN A 248 -6.28 -34.14 -11.89
CA GLN A 248 -5.77 -35.29 -12.64
C GLN A 248 -6.66 -36.54 -12.42
N GLU A 249 -7.03 -36.85 -11.19
CA GLU A 249 -7.94 -37.95 -10.87
C GLU A 249 -9.31 -37.82 -11.55
N VAL A 250 -9.86 -36.60 -11.55
CA VAL A 250 -11.12 -36.30 -12.26
C VAL A 250 -10.94 -36.44 -13.77
N ALA A 251 -9.83 -36.01 -14.34
CA ALA A 251 -9.55 -36.17 -15.76
C ALA A 251 -9.42 -37.65 -16.13
N GLU A 252 -8.67 -38.44 -15.37
CA GLU A 252 -8.50 -39.88 -15.58
C GLU A 252 -9.83 -40.64 -15.48
N ASN A 253 -10.66 -40.30 -14.51
CA ASN A 253 -11.97 -40.90 -14.33
C ASN A 253 -12.98 -40.54 -15.44
N LEU A 254 -12.79 -39.38 -16.09
CA LEU A 254 -13.66 -38.93 -17.19
C LEU A 254 -13.21 -39.45 -18.57
N GLU A 255 -11.94 -39.84 -18.74
CA GLU A 255 -11.41 -40.34 -20.02
C GLU A 255 -12.16 -41.61 -20.55
N PRO A 256 -12.42 -42.64 -19.73
CA PRO A 256 -13.21 -43.81 -20.17
C PRO A 256 -14.61 -43.41 -20.67
N THR A 257 -15.27 -42.53 -19.91
CA THR A 257 -16.62 -42.07 -20.23
C THR A 257 -16.63 -41.27 -21.53
N ARG A 258 -15.59 -40.48 -21.80
CA ARG A 258 -15.42 -39.70 -23.01
C ARG A 258 -15.12 -40.59 -24.23
N SER A 259 -14.32 -41.62 -24.05
CA SER A 259 -14.00 -42.59 -25.08
C SER A 259 -15.27 -43.37 -25.52
N VAL A 260 -16.04 -43.90 -24.57
CA VAL A 260 -17.30 -44.61 -24.80
C VAL A 260 -18.32 -43.71 -25.51
N LYS A 261 -18.41 -42.45 -25.10
CA LYS A 261 -19.28 -41.48 -25.71
C LYS A 261 -18.90 -41.18 -27.17
N ASN A 262 -17.62 -41.07 -27.46
CA ASN A 262 -17.13 -40.84 -28.82
C ASN A 262 -17.38 -42.06 -29.70
N GLU A 263 -17.19 -43.29 -29.21
CA GLU A 263 -17.49 -44.52 -29.92
C GLU A 263 -18.98 -44.64 -30.23
N ILE A 264 -19.86 -44.28 -29.30
CA ILE A 264 -21.32 -44.28 -29.53
C ILE A 264 -21.68 -43.28 -30.60
N ILE A 265 -21.10 -42.09 -30.59
CA ILE A 265 -21.34 -41.06 -31.62
C ILE A 265 -20.88 -41.53 -32.99
N GLU A 266 -19.71 -42.17 -33.09
CA GLU A 266 -19.17 -42.69 -34.35
C GLU A 266 -20.02 -43.83 -34.91
N LYS A 267 -20.47 -44.77 -34.05
CA LYS A 267 -21.42 -45.81 -34.43
C LYS A 267 -22.78 -45.26 -34.86
N GLN A 268 -23.27 -44.22 -34.23
CA GLN A 268 -24.50 -43.53 -34.61
C GLN A 268 -24.36 -42.84 -35.98
N ASP A 269 -23.25 -42.17 -36.22
CA ASP A 269 -22.97 -41.50 -37.51
C ASP A 269 -22.82 -42.52 -38.66
N ALA A 270 -22.21 -43.67 -38.37
CA ALA A 270 -22.11 -44.79 -39.32
C ALA A 270 -23.50 -45.36 -39.65
N LEU A 271 -24.36 -45.60 -38.66
CA LEU A 271 -25.73 -46.07 -38.86
C LEU A 271 -26.59 -45.06 -39.62
N ILE A 272 -26.45 -43.79 -39.33
CA ILE A 272 -27.12 -42.73 -40.10
C ILE A 272 -26.66 -42.72 -41.54
N GLY A 273 -25.34 -42.88 -41.81
CA GLY A 273 -24.77 -42.98 -43.16
C GLY A 273 -25.29 -44.18 -43.96
N MET A 274 -25.53 -45.32 -43.28
CA MET A 274 -26.15 -46.51 -43.94
C MET A 274 -27.63 -46.26 -44.28
N LEU A 275 -28.37 -45.65 -43.39
CA LEU A 275 -29.80 -45.27 -43.58
C LEU A 275 -29.98 -44.26 -44.73
N TYR A 276 -29.03 -43.37 -44.96
CA TYR A 276 -29.04 -42.41 -46.04
C TYR A 276 -28.72 -43.00 -47.43
N ARG A 277 -28.13 -44.21 -47.51
CA ARG A 277 -27.80 -44.89 -48.78
C ARG A 277 -28.92 -45.75 -49.33
N GLU A 278 -29.96 -46.07 -48.56
CA GLU A 278 -31.13 -46.80 -49.06
C GLU A 278 -32.17 -45.78 -49.57
N GLU A 279 -32.29 -45.66 -50.86
CA GLU A 279 -33.26 -44.82 -51.58
C GLU A 279 -34.75 -45.21 -51.37
N ASP A 280 -35.02 -46.41 -50.80
CA ASP A 280 -36.38 -46.94 -50.55
C ASP A 280 -36.62 -47.13 -49.04
N ALA A 281 -36.52 -46.08 -48.28
CA ALA A 281 -36.80 -46.15 -46.83
C ALA A 281 -38.31 -46.24 -46.56
N SER A 282 -38.70 -47.31 -45.86
CA SER A 282 -40.07 -47.46 -45.37
C SER A 282 -40.52 -46.32 -44.43
N PRO A 283 -41.84 -46.04 -44.29
CA PRO A 283 -42.33 -45.00 -43.37
C PRO A 283 -41.79 -45.12 -41.92
N GLU A 284 -41.51 -46.34 -41.47
CA GLU A 284 -40.89 -46.62 -40.17
C GLU A 284 -39.47 -46.13 -40.09
N THR A 285 -38.65 -46.41 -41.13
CA THR A 285 -37.26 -45.98 -41.22
C THR A 285 -37.16 -44.43 -41.19
N GLN A 286 -38.08 -43.73 -41.87
CA GLN A 286 -38.17 -42.26 -41.83
C GLN A 286 -38.53 -41.73 -40.42
N LYS A 287 -39.38 -42.43 -39.66
CA LYS A 287 -39.76 -42.06 -38.30
C LYS A 287 -38.54 -42.21 -37.37
N ILE A 288 -37.79 -43.31 -37.46
CA ILE A 288 -36.58 -43.57 -36.66
C ILE A 288 -35.52 -42.52 -36.99
N LYS A 289 -35.35 -42.17 -38.25
CA LYS A 289 -34.42 -41.12 -38.70
C LYS A 289 -34.73 -39.77 -38.04
N ARG A 290 -35.99 -39.32 -38.07
CA ARG A 290 -36.39 -38.06 -37.40
C ARG A 290 -36.17 -38.08 -35.89
N GLU A 291 -36.39 -39.23 -35.24
CA GLU A 291 -36.17 -39.38 -33.79
C GLU A 291 -34.69 -39.32 -33.42
N VAL A 292 -33.82 -39.94 -34.22
CA VAL A 292 -32.36 -39.90 -34.05
C VAL A 292 -31.81 -38.48 -34.28
N GLU A 293 -32.27 -37.80 -35.33
CA GLU A 293 -31.88 -36.41 -35.61
C GLU A 293 -32.32 -35.46 -34.50
N SER A 294 -33.53 -35.66 -33.96
CA SER A 294 -34.05 -34.87 -32.85
C SER A 294 -33.20 -35.06 -31.57
N LYS A 295 -32.83 -36.31 -31.24
CA LYS A 295 -31.98 -36.65 -30.12
C LYS A 295 -30.53 -36.10 -30.29
N LYS A 296 -29.98 -36.17 -31.51
CA LYS A 296 -28.67 -35.59 -31.86
C LYS A 296 -28.67 -34.06 -31.70
N ALA A 297 -29.73 -33.37 -32.12
CA ALA A 297 -29.89 -31.93 -31.93
C ALA A 297 -29.94 -31.54 -30.47
N VAL A 298 -30.61 -32.33 -29.60
CA VAL A 298 -30.64 -32.10 -28.15
C VAL A 298 -29.24 -32.30 -27.53
N LEU A 299 -28.50 -33.32 -27.91
CA LEU A 299 -27.14 -33.58 -27.43
C LEU A 299 -26.15 -32.48 -27.86
N LEU A 300 -26.24 -31.99 -29.08
CA LEU A 300 -25.42 -30.89 -29.60
C LEU A 300 -25.76 -29.57 -28.86
N LYS A 301 -27.04 -29.33 -28.59
CA LYS A 301 -27.46 -28.16 -27.82
C LYS A 301 -26.95 -28.21 -26.35
N ARG A 302 -26.93 -29.38 -25.70
CA ARG A 302 -26.32 -29.59 -24.39
C ARG A 302 -24.82 -29.39 -24.41
N ARG A 303 -24.12 -29.82 -25.46
CA ARG A 303 -22.67 -29.60 -25.64
C ARG A 303 -22.32 -28.12 -25.81
N ALA A 304 -23.19 -27.33 -26.46
CA ALA A 304 -22.99 -25.89 -26.61
C ALA A 304 -23.22 -25.10 -25.30
N LEU A 305 -24.07 -25.63 -24.41
CA LEU A 305 -24.34 -25.04 -23.09
C LEU A 305 -23.23 -25.30 -22.04
N PHE A 306 -22.43 -26.35 -22.23
CA PHE A 306 -21.33 -26.73 -21.33
C PHE A 306 -20.04 -27.01 -22.14
N PRO A 307 -19.38 -25.96 -22.70
CA PRO A 307 -18.19 -26.15 -23.54
C PRO A 307 -16.91 -26.54 -22.78
N LYS A 308 -16.97 -26.71 -21.47
CA LYS A 308 -15.80 -26.95 -20.60
C LYS A 308 -16.00 -28.09 -19.56
N LEU A 309 -16.82 -29.07 -19.88
CA LEU A 309 -16.82 -30.35 -19.19
C LEU A 309 -16.26 -31.42 -20.11
#